data_0b6441a282073f3027f42da9ad4e2c00
#
_entry.id   0b6441a282073f3027f42da9ad4e2c00
#
_cell.length_a   1.000
_cell.length_b   1.000
_cell.length_c   1.000
_cell.angle_alpha   90.00
_cell.angle_beta   90.00
_cell.angle_gamma   90.00
#
_symmetry.space_group_name_H-M   'P 1'
#
loop_
_entity.id
_entity.type
_entity.pdbx_description
1 polymer ?
#
loop_
_entity_poly.entity_id
_entity_poly.type
_entity_poly.pdbx_seq_one_letter_code
_entity_poly.pdbx_strand_id
1 'polypeptide(L)'
;APLDPISGDVLANAGALTRRIETIQRASEGAPMLVSASMSSLMQGAMTFDQAQTSLVPLREGQSLDPTVLSKRLAEAGYHRAAIISEPGEFACRGDVVDIFPASGEPPLRLDFFGDQVESIQGIDLDSMASAERRPSASILLARPEVLTQDAQGHLVNALPGDVTCILLEPLDLVERG
;
A
#
# COMPACT_ATOMS: atom_id res chain seq x y z
N ALA A 1 10.13 6.94 4.41
CA ALA A 1 9.65 8.24 4.86
C ALA A 1 8.93 8.09 6.21
N PRO A 2 9.00 9.08 7.10
CA PRO A 2 8.23 9.04 8.33
C PRO A 2 6.73 9.09 8.04
N LEU A 3 5.94 8.44 8.88
CA LEU A 3 4.48 8.54 8.86
C LEU A 3 4.06 9.84 9.56
N ASP A 4 2.95 10.42 9.16
CA ASP A 4 2.36 11.54 9.89
C ASP A 4 1.74 11.02 11.20
N PRO A 5 2.30 11.38 12.38
CA PRO A 5 1.79 10.89 13.65
C PRO A 5 0.47 11.56 14.07
N ILE A 6 0.09 12.64 13.40
CA ILE A 6 -1.07 13.48 13.81
C ILE A 6 -2.36 12.92 13.22
N SER A 7 -2.33 12.39 11.99
CA SER A 7 -3.57 12.00 11.32
C SER A 7 -4.13 10.66 11.80
N GLY A 8 -3.29 9.71 12.26
CA GLY A 8 -3.75 8.34 12.55
C GLY A 8 -4.46 7.67 11.37
N ASP A 9 -4.56 8.39 10.25
CA ASP A 9 -5.27 7.98 9.05
C ASP A 9 -4.35 7.13 8.16
N VAL A 10 -4.77 5.91 7.86
CA VAL A 10 -4.06 4.99 6.97
C VAL A 10 -3.89 5.61 5.59
N LEU A 11 -4.92 6.27 5.08
CA LEU A 11 -4.90 6.82 3.73
C LEU A 11 -3.93 8.00 3.60
N ALA A 12 -3.88 8.89 4.60
CA ALA A 12 -2.91 10.00 4.64
C ALA A 12 -1.45 9.49 4.64
N ASN A 13 -1.21 8.31 5.19
CA ASN A 13 0.10 7.68 5.27
C ASN A 13 0.36 6.61 4.20
N ALA A 14 -0.61 6.34 3.32
CA ALA A 14 -0.60 5.20 2.42
C ALA A 14 0.67 5.12 1.55
N GLY A 15 1.13 6.22 0.99
CA GLY A 15 2.35 6.23 0.19
C GLY A 15 3.62 5.88 0.97
N ALA A 16 3.71 6.30 2.25
CA ALA A 16 4.83 5.93 3.11
C ALA A 16 4.74 4.45 3.55
N LEU A 17 3.53 3.97 3.83
CA LEU A 17 3.26 2.57 4.17
C LEU A 17 3.57 1.64 3.01
N THR A 18 3.09 1.94 1.81
CA THR A 18 3.38 1.15 0.61
C THR A 18 4.89 0.97 0.42
N ARG A 19 5.66 2.06 0.47
CA ARG A 19 7.14 1.98 0.37
C ARG A 19 7.76 1.13 1.47
N ARG A 20 7.26 1.17 2.71
CA ARG A 20 7.76 0.31 3.80
C ARG A 20 7.45 -1.16 3.54
N ILE A 21 6.23 -1.47 3.12
CA ILE A 21 5.80 -2.84 2.79
C ILE A 21 6.63 -3.40 1.64
N GLU A 22 6.79 -2.66 0.56
CA GLU A 22 7.62 -3.06 -0.58
C GLU A 22 9.08 -3.29 -0.17
N THR A 23 9.62 -2.45 0.73
CA THR A 23 10.97 -2.64 1.27
C THR A 23 11.09 -3.95 2.02
N ILE A 24 10.12 -4.27 2.89
CA ILE A 24 10.08 -5.52 3.65
C ILE A 24 9.95 -6.72 2.71
N GLN A 25 9.04 -6.65 1.73
CA GLN A 25 8.83 -7.73 0.77
C GLN A 25 10.09 -8.00 -0.07
N ARG A 26 10.72 -6.96 -0.62
CA ARG A 26 11.97 -7.10 -1.39
C ARG A 26 13.12 -7.64 -0.55
N ALA A 27 13.21 -7.23 0.71
CA ALA A 27 14.22 -7.78 1.62
C ALA A 27 14.02 -9.29 1.85
N SER A 28 12.76 -9.76 1.88
CA SER A 28 12.45 -11.19 2.05
C SER A 28 12.81 -12.06 0.85
N GLU A 29 12.93 -11.46 -0.33
CA GLU A 29 13.37 -12.16 -1.55
C GLU A 29 14.86 -12.53 -1.53
N GLY A 30 15.60 -12.06 -0.51
CA GLY A 30 17.01 -12.39 -0.30
C GLY A 30 17.99 -11.70 -1.24
N ALA A 31 17.53 -10.76 -2.06
CA ALA A 31 18.40 -9.97 -2.93
C ALA A 31 19.16 -8.92 -2.11
N PRO A 32 20.46 -8.69 -2.37
CA PRO A 32 21.18 -7.61 -1.74
C PRO A 32 20.52 -6.26 -2.03
N MET A 33 20.26 -5.47 -0.98
CA MET A 33 19.62 -4.16 -1.12
C MET A 33 20.26 -3.14 -0.17
N LEU A 34 20.24 -1.88 -0.57
CA LEU A 34 20.60 -0.74 0.27
C LEU A 34 19.33 0.02 0.63
N VAL A 35 19.07 0.18 1.91
CA VAL A 35 17.94 0.95 2.44
C VAL A 35 18.48 2.20 3.14
N SER A 36 18.04 3.37 2.72
CA SER A 36 18.29 4.63 3.42
C SER A 36 17.03 5.08 4.14
N ALA A 37 17.12 5.34 5.42
CA ALA A 37 16.01 5.78 6.26
C ALA A 37 16.44 6.84 7.26
N SER A 38 15.56 7.79 7.57
CA SER A 38 15.78 8.71 8.68
C SER A 38 15.57 8.01 10.03
N MET A 39 16.17 8.53 11.10
CA MET A 39 15.96 8.02 12.46
C MET A 39 14.46 8.06 12.83
N SER A 40 13.79 9.15 12.51
CA SER A 40 12.34 9.26 12.75
C SER A 40 11.53 8.13 12.08
N SER A 41 11.94 7.68 10.88
CA SER A 41 11.28 6.54 10.21
C SER A 41 11.57 5.21 10.89
N LEU A 42 12.76 5.05 11.48
CA LEU A 42 13.16 3.83 12.18
C LEU A 42 12.53 3.73 13.58
N MET A 43 12.36 4.87 14.25
CA MET A 43 11.76 4.95 15.59
C MET A 43 10.24 4.74 15.58
N GLN A 44 9.58 4.98 14.46
CA GLN A 44 8.15 4.73 14.34
C GLN A 44 7.86 3.24 14.31
N GLY A 45 6.73 2.84 14.95
CA GLY A 45 6.23 1.48 14.86
C GLY A 45 6.11 1.01 13.41
N ALA A 46 6.45 -0.23 13.18
CA ALA A 46 6.37 -0.87 11.87
C ALA A 46 5.47 -2.09 11.94
N MET A 47 4.81 -2.37 10.83
CA MET A 47 4.11 -3.64 10.66
C MET A 47 5.09 -4.80 10.81
N THR A 48 4.59 -5.91 11.32
CA THR A 48 5.30 -7.18 11.21
C THR A 48 5.39 -7.62 9.75
N PHE A 49 6.30 -8.52 9.46
CA PHE A 49 6.44 -9.08 8.11
C PHE A 49 5.12 -9.69 7.60
N ASP A 50 4.41 -10.45 8.44
CA ASP A 50 3.12 -11.08 8.07
C ASP A 50 2.04 -10.04 7.78
N GLN A 51 1.97 -8.98 8.59
CA GLN A 51 1.06 -7.87 8.34
C GLN A 51 1.38 -7.16 7.01
N ALA A 52 2.66 -6.93 6.73
CA ALA A 52 3.10 -6.30 5.48
C ALA A 52 2.72 -7.15 4.26
N GLN A 53 2.89 -8.48 4.33
CA GLN A 53 2.50 -9.38 3.24
C GLN A 53 1.00 -9.36 2.94
N THR A 54 0.17 -9.22 3.97
CA THR A 54 -1.29 -9.25 3.81
C THR A 54 -1.90 -7.89 3.43
N SER A 55 -1.16 -6.81 3.66
CA SER A 55 -1.64 -5.44 3.42
C SER A 55 -1.52 -4.99 1.97
N LEU A 56 -0.52 -5.45 1.24
CA LEU A 56 -0.37 -5.16 -0.18
C LEU A 56 -0.96 -6.33 -0.99
N VAL A 57 -2.10 -6.09 -1.59
CA VAL A 57 -2.86 -7.13 -2.30
C VAL A 57 -2.55 -7.08 -3.78
N PRO A 58 -1.95 -8.15 -4.33
CA PRO A 58 -1.73 -8.23 -5.76
C PRO A 58 -3.05 -8.47 -6.49
N LEU A 59 -3.21 -7.76 -7.60
CA LEU A 59 -4.27 -7.94 -8.58
C LEU A 59 -3.65 -8.46 -9.87
N ARG A 60 -4.24 -9.46 -10.47
CA ARG A 60 -3.75 -10.07 -11.73
C ARG A 60 -4.90 -10.38 -12.66
N GLU A 61 -4.67 -10.20 -13.95
CA GLU A 61 -5.60 -10.70 -14.95
C GLU A 61 -5.77 -12.22 -14.84
N GLY A 62 -7.00 -12.68 -14.99
CA GLY A 62 -7.36 -14.08 -14.87
C GLY A 62 -7.54 -14.60 -13.46
N GLN A 63 -7.25 -13.81 -12.41
CA GLN A 63 -7.48 -14.27 -11.04
C GLN A 63 -8.97 -14.31 -10.70
N SER A 64 -9.38 -15.28 -9.88
CA SER A 64 -10.70 -15.31 -9.27
C SER A 64 -10.74 -14.32 -8.11
N LEU A 65 -11.60 -13.32 -8.21
CA LEU A 65 -11.82 -12.28 -7.22
C LEU A 65 -13.25 -11.74 -7.38
N ASP A 66 -14.11 -11.98 -6.41
CA ASP A 66 -15.47 -11.42 -6.40
C ASP A 66 -15.41 -9.89 -6.23
N PRO A 67 -15.96 -9.10 -7.17
CA PRO A 67 -15.98 -7.64 -7.08
C PRO A 67 -16.68 -7.12 -5.82
N THR A 68 -17.67 -7.85 -5.29
CA THR A 68 -18.34 -7.49 -4.04
C THR A 68 -17.41 -7.66 -2.84
N VAL A 69 -16.64 -8.74 -2.81
CA VAL A 69 -15.64 -9.00 -1.77
C VAL A 69 -14.52 -7.95 -1.84
N LEU A 70 -14.06 -7.61 -3.05
CA LEU A 70 -13.08 -6.54 -3.25
C LEU A 70 -13.59 -5.20 -2.72
N SER A 71 -14.82 -4.81 -3.09
CA SER A 71 -15.46 -3.56 -2.65
C SER A 71 -15.58 -3.48 -1.12
N LYS A 72 -15.94 -4.59 -0.48
CA LYS A 72 -16.00 -4.68 0.98
C LYS A 72 -14.62 -4.49 1.61
N ARG A 73 -13.60 -5.17 1.09
CA ARG A 73 -12.22 -5.03 1.58
C ARG A 73 -11.67 -3.62 1.40
N LEU A 74 -11.98 -2.95 0.28
CA LEU A 74 -11.63 -1.54 0.05
C LEU A 74 -12.25 -0.65 1.13
N ALA A 75 -13.57 -0.79 1.38
CA ALA A 75 -14.26 -0.03 2.41
C ALA A 75 -13.69 -0.30 3.83
N GLU A 76 -13.39 -1.55 4.17
CA GLU A 76 -12.75 -1.94 5.44
C GLU A 76 -11.33 -1.37 5.59
N ALA A 77 -10.62 -1.15 4.47
CA ALA A 77 -9.30 -0.50 4.43
C ALA A 77 -9.37 1.03 4.47
N GLY A 78 -10.59 1.60 4.56
CA GLY A 78 -10.80 3.05 4.66
C GLY A 78 -11.02 3.76 3.32
N TYR A 79 -11.07 3.04 2.19
CA TYR A 79 -11.42 3.68 0.92
C TYR A 79 -12.86 4.17 0.91
N HIS A 80 -13.07 5.33 0.32
CA HIS A 80 -14.39 5.94 0.17
C HIS A 80 -15.05 5.53 -1.14
N ARG A 81 -16.31 5.09 -1.05
CA ARG A 81 -17.08 4.77 -2.24
C ARG A 81 -17.61 6.05 -2.88
N ALA A 82 -17.24 6.30 -4.13
CA ALA A 82 -17.68 7.43 -4.94
C ALA A 82 -18.52 6.96 -6.14
N ALA A 83 -19.26 7.86 -6.76
CA ALA A 83 -19.92 7.59 -8.05
C ALA A 83 -18.89 7.56 -9.19
N ILE A 84 -17.89 8.44 -9.11
CA ILE A 84 -16.74 8.56 -10.01
C ILE A 84 -15.55 8.88 -9.12
N ILE A 85 -14.42 8.22 -9.34
CA ILE A 85 -13.19 8.49 -8.59
C ILE A 85 -12.56 9.81 -9.03
N SER A 86 -12.02 10.58 -8.07
CA SER A 86 -11.36 11.87 -8.28
C SER A 86 -10.11 12.05 -7.43
N GLU A 87 -10.03 11.39 -6.28
CA GLU A 87 -8.96 11.54 -5.32
C GLU A 87 -8.40 10.19 -4.85
N PRO A 88 -7.10 10.13 -4.43
CA PRO A 88 -6.54 8.93 -3.84
C PRO A 88 -7.37 8.42 -2.66
N GLY A 89 -7.57 7.11 -2.58
CA GLY A 89 -8.41 6.47 -1.56
C GLY A 89 -9.88 6.38 -1.92
N GLU A 90 -10.25 6.67 -3.16
CA GLU A 90 -11.61 6.46 -3.65
C GLU A 90 -11.74 5.21 -4.51
N PHE A 91 -12.94 4.62 -4.51
CA PHE A 91 -13.31 3.57 -5.45
C PHE A 91 -14.75 3.72 -5.93
N ALA A 92 -15.03 3.26 -7.15
CA ALA A 92 -16.36 3.26 -7.75
C ALA A 92 -16.66 1.89 -8.33
N CYS A 93 -17.93 1.43 -8.17
CA CYS A 93 -18.40 0.16 -8.74
C CYS A 93 -19.56 0.45 -9.66
N ARG A 94 -19.47 -0.04 -10.90
CA ARG A 94 -20.49 0.16 -11.93
C ARG A 94 -20.66 -1.14 -12.73
N GLY A 95 -21.67 -1.93 -12.38
CA GLY A 95 -21.86 -3.27 -12.97
C GLY A 95 -20.63 -4.15 -12.71
N ASP A 96 -20.04 -4.66 -13.76
CA ASP A 96 -18.86 -5.52 -13.72
C ASP A 96 -17.52 -4.76 -13.75
N VAL A 97 -17.53 -3.46 -13.43
CA VAL A 97 -16.35 -2.59 -13.43
C VAL A 97 -16.11 -2.02 -12.04
N VAL A 98 -14.88 -2.12 -11.57
CA VAL A 98 -14.40 -1.48 -10.34
C VAL A 98 -13.26 -0.53 -10.67
N ASP A 99 -13.48 0.76 -10.49
CA ASP A 99 -12.46 1.79 -10.57
C ASP A 99 -11.87 2.03 -9.18
N ILE A 100 -10.55 2.08 -9.06
CA ILE A 100 -9.84 2.29 -7.79
C ILE A 100 -8.79 3.37 -7.98
N PHE A 101 -8.80 4.40 -7.15
CA PHE A 101 -7.69 5.33 -7.05
C PHE A 101 -6.84 4.94 -5.83
N PRO A 102 -5.67 4.29 -6.04
CA PRO A 102 -4.85 3.82 -4.94
C PRO A 102 -4.49 4.94 -3.96
N ALA A 103 -4.66 4.68 -2.66
CA ALA A 103 -4.33 5.66 -1.62
C ALA A 103 -2.83 6.00 -1.58
N SER A 104 -1.96 5.17 -2.16
CA SER A 104 -0.53 5.43 -2.32
C SER A 104 -0.20 6.57 -3.29
N GLY A 105 -1.20 7.06 -4.04
CA GLY A 105 -1.03 8.08 -5.07
C GLY A 105 -0.52 7.54 -6.41
N GLU A 106 -0.51 6.24 -6.59
CA GLU A 106 -0.28 5.62 -7.90
C GLU A 106 -1.43 5.92 -8.86
N PRO A 107 -1.19 5.84 -10.18
CA PRO A 107 -2.25 6.07 -11.16
C PRO A 107 -3.46 5.18 -10.93
N PRO A 108 -4.68 5.71 -11.09
CA PRO A 108 -5.89 4.96 -10.85
C PRO A 108 -6.04 3.79 -11.82
N LEU A 109 -6.75 2.77 -11.35
CA LEU A 109 -6.90 1.48 -12.00
C LEU A 109 -8.38 1.20 -12.28
N ARG A 110 -8.65 0.63 -13.44
CA ARG A 110 -9.94 0.01 -13.80
C ARG A 110 -9.77 -1.49 -13.86
N LEU A 111 -10.63 -2.19 -13.16
CA LEU A 111 -10.74 -3.64 -13.18
C LEU A 111 -12.06 -3.99 -13.88
N ASP A 112 -11.98 -4.70 -14.99
CA ASP A 112 -13.15 -5.28 -15.63
C ASP A 112 -13.29 -6.71 -15.14
N PHE A 113 -14.52 -7.13 -14.85
CA PHE A 113 -14.83 -8.45 -14.34
C PHE A 113 -15.74 -9.21 -15.29
N PHE A 114 -15.52 -10.52 -15.37
CA PHE A 114 -16.49 -11.46 -15.92
C PHE A 114 -16.89 -12.44 -14.80
N GLY A 115 -18.05 -12.18 -14.20
CA GLY A 115 -18.44 -12.88 -12.98
C GLY A 115 -17.51 -12.58 -11.82
N ASP A 116 -16.81 -13.60 -11.34
CA ASP A 116 -15.80 -13.52 -10.25
C ASP A 116 -14.36 -13.54 -10.78
N GLN A 117 -14.16 -13.34 -12.07
CA GLN A 117 -12.83 -13.32 -12.67
C GLN A 117 -12.44 -11.92 -13.13
N VAL A 118 -11.22 -11.49 -12.81
CA VAL A 118 -10.62 -10.26 -13.34
C VAL A 118 -10.28 -10.48 -14.82
N GLU A 119 -11.03 -9.86 -15.72
CA GLU A 119 -10.82 -9.98 -17.17
C GLU A 119 -9.70 -9.07 -17.65
N SER A 120 -9.67 -7.83 -17.14
CA SER A 120 -8.62 -6.87 -17.49
C SER A 120 -8.29 -5.92 -16.35
N ILE A 121 -7.06 -5.41 -16.36
CA ILE A 121 -6.59 -4.33 -15.49
C ILE A 121 -6.05 -3.22 -16.39
N GLN A 122 -6.56 -1.99 -16.25
CA GLN A 122 -6.18 -0.86 -17.07
C GLN A 122 -5.92 0.37 -16.19
N GLY A 123 -5.05 1.26 -16.64
CA GLY A 123 -4.97 2.60 -16.07
C GLY A 123 -6.21 3.41 -16.41
N ILE A 124 -6.44 4.49 -15.68
CA ILE A 124 -7.51 5.47 -15.96
C ILE A 124 -6.87 6.83 -16.14
N ASP A 125 -7.25 7.51 -17.22
CA ASP A 125 -7.01 8.94 -17.40
C ASP A 125 -8.11 9.70 -16.65
N LEU A 126 -7.75 10.48 -15.63
CA LEU A 126 -8.70 11.15 -14.75
C LEU A 126 -9.47 12.28 -15.43
N ASP A 127 -8.87 12.91 -16.45
CA ASP A 127 -9.51 14.04 -17.16
C ASP A 127 -10.63 13.55 -18.06
N SER A 128 -10.41 12.46 -18.76
CA SER A 128 -11.38 11.87 -19.70
C SER A 128 -12.17 10.71 -19.13
N MET A 129 -11.74 10.14 -18.00
CA MET A 129 -12.23 8.87 -17.42
C MET A 129 -12.12 7.68 -18.40
N ALA A 130 -11.32 7.83 -19.42
CA ALA A 130 -11.05 6.77 -20.39
C ALA A 130 -10.04 5.76 -19.83
N SER A 131 -10.18 4.51 -20.28
CA SER A 131 -9.17 3.49 -20.02
C SER A 131 -7.88 3.84 -20.76
N ALA A 132 -6.77 3.73 -20.04
CA ALA A 132 -5.42 3.94 -20.55
C ALA A 132 -4.70 2.59 -20.78
N GLU A 133 -3.40 2.54 -20.51
CA GLU A 133 -2.59 1.35 -20.76
C GLU A 133 -3.07 0.13 -19.96
N ARG A 134 -3.18 -1.01 -20.64
CA ARG A 134 -3.47 -2.31 -20.02
C ARG A 134 -2.26 -2.84 -19.27
N ARG A 135 -2.49 -3.38 -18.09
CA ARG A 135 -1.45 -3.92 -17.20
C ARG A 135 -1.79 -5.36 -16.83
N PRO A 136 -0.85 -6.31 -16.92
CA PRO A 136 -1.10 -7.70 -16.56
C PRO A 136 -1.30 -7.89 -15.05
N SER A 137 -0.81 -6.94 -14.26
CA SER A 137 -0.92 -6.94 -12.81
C SER A 137 -0.81 -5.54 -12.22
N ALA A 138 -1.35 -5.38 -11.02
CA ALA A 138 -1.21 -4.20 -10.17
C ALA A 138 -1.17 -4.64 -8.70
N SER A 139 -0.89 -3.72 -7.79
CA SER A 139 -1.00 -3.96 -6.36
C SER A 139 -1.72 -2.80 -5.70
N ILE A 140 -2.56 -3.09 -4.72
CA ILE A 140 -3.28 -2.08 -3.95
C ILE A 140 -3.03 -2.27 -2.47
N LEU A 141 -2.90 -1.16 -1.74
CA LEU A 141 -2.80 -1.18 -0.29
C LEU A 141 -4.19 -1.35 0.32
N LEU A 142 -4.40 -2.46 1.03
CA LEU A 142 -5.61 -2.75 1.80
C LEU A 142 -5.27 -2.92 3.30
N ALA A 143 -4.46 -2.02 3.85
CA ALA A 143 -4.14 -2.01 5.27
C ALA A 143 -5.32 -1.51 6.09
N ARG A 144 -5.65 -2.22 7.17
CA ARG A 144 -6.66 -1.77 8.12
C ARG A 144 -6.10 -0.69 9.05
N PRO A 145 -6.92 0.25 9.53
CA PRO A 145 -6.49 1.30 10.47
C PRO A 145 -5.76 0.77 11.70
N GLU A 146 -6.18 -0.39 12.22
CA GLU A 146 -5.61 -1.02 13.42
C GLU A 146 -4.13 -1.42 13.25
N VAL A 147 -3.68 -1.59 12.02
CA VAL A 147 -2.28 -1.93 11.72
C VAL A 147 -1.33 -0.77 12.03
N LEU A 148 -1.84 0.46 12.11
CA LEU A 148 -1.07 1.67 12.41
C LEU A 148 -1.16 2.11 13.87
N THR A 149 -2.01 1.49 14.68
CA THR A 149 -2.12 1.84 16.10
C THR A 149 -0.87 1.45 16.86
N GLN A 150 -0.65 2.07 18.04
CA GLN A 150 0.56 1.97 18.87
C GLN A 150 0.98 0.55 19.30
N ASP A 151 0.15 -0.45 19.04
CA ASP A 151 0.45 -1.86 19.20
C ASP A 151 1.26 -2.49 18.04
N ALA A 152 1.72 -1.69 17.08
CA ALA A 152 2.69 -2.14 16.08
C ALA A 152 3.98 -2.57 16.83
N GLN A 153 4.05 -3.86 17.14
CA GLN A 153 5.00 -4.46 18.10
C GLN A 153 6.43 -4.58 17.55
N GLY A 154 6.86 -3.66 16.71
CA GLY A 154 8.19 -3.73 16.15
C GLY A 154 8.69 -2.43 15.53
N HIS A 155 9.98 -2.36 15.34
CA HIS A 155 10.63 -1.34 14.52
C HIS A 155 10.89 -1.91 13.13
N LEU A 156 11.04 -1.04 12.13
CA LEU A 156 11.31 -1.45 10.74
C LEU A 156 12.49 -2.44 10.64
N VAL A 157 13.52 -2.25 11.45
CA VAL A 157 14.70 -3.13 11.49
C VAL A 157 14.31 -4.57 11.87
N ASN A 158 13.35 -4.75 12.78
CA ASN A 158 12.89 -6.08 13.22
C ASN A 158 11.99 -6.78 12.18
N ALA A 159 11.42 -6.02 11.26
CA ALA A 159 10.61 -6.56 10.17
C ALA A 159 11.45 -6.98 8.96
N LEU A 160 12.75 -6.62 8.93
CA LEU A 160 13.67 -7.04 7.87
C LEU A 160 14.19 -8.45 8.15
N PRO A 161 14.11 -9.37 7.21
CA PRO A 161 14.64 -10.72 7.38
C PRO A 161 16.17 -10.75 7.25
N GLY A 162 16.81 -11.67 7.98
CA GLY A 162 18.22 -11.99 7.82
C GLY A 162 19.22 -11.05 8.50
N ASP A 163 20.46 -11.10 8.05
CA ASP A 163 21.56 -10.29 8.61
C ASP A 163 21.52 -8.88 8.00
N VAL A 164 21.27 -7.89 8.84
CA VAL A 164 21.23 -6.47 8.45
C VAL A 164 22.47 -5.77 8.99
N THR A 165 23.23 -5.13 8.10
CA THR A 165 24.33 -4.23 8.50
C THR A 165 23.81 -2.79 8.53
N CYS A 166 23.84 -2.17 9.72
CA CYS A 166 23.43 -0.78 9.89
C CYS A 166 24.64 0.14 9.85
N ILE A 167 24.58 1.18 9.01
CA ILE A 167 25.57 2.27 8.94
C ILE A 167 24.87 3.54 9.41
N LEU A 168 25.35 4.11 10.53
CA LEU A 168 24.85 5.37 11.05
C LEU A 168 25.68 6.53 10.50
N LEU A 169 24.99 7.48 9.88
CA LEU A 169 25.59 8.74 9.45
C LEU A 169 25.22 9.82 10.46
N GLU A 170 26.20 10.67 10.82
CA GLU A 170 26.04 11.77 11.78
C GLU A 170 25.45 11.33 13.13
N PRO A 171 26.09 10.36 13.81
CA PRO A 171 25.53 9.73 15.00
C PRO A 171 25.33 10.71 16.18
N LEU A 172 26.05 11.81 16.27
CA LEU A 172 25.92 12.82 17.32
C LEU A 172 24.58 13.57 17.22
N ASP A 173 24.17 13.93 16.01
CA ASP A 173 22.87 14.57 15.76
C ASP A 173 21.70 13.63 16.06
N LEU A 174 21.92 12.33 15.96
CA LEU A 174 20.91 11.32 16.27
C LEU A 174 20.68 11.16 17.77
N VAL A 175 21.73 11.32 18.58
CA VAL A 175 21.64 11.23 20.06
C VAL A 175 20.94 12.46 20.64
N GLU A 176 21.10 13.65 20.03
CA GLU A 176 20.47 14.87 20.52
C GLU A 176 18.96 14.97 20.15
N ARG A 177 18.48 14.19 19.20
CA ARG A 177 17.08 14.21 18.71
C ARG A 177 16.24 13.02 19.14
N GLY A 178 16.82 12.04 19.77
CA GLY A 178 16.13 10.86 20.36
C GLY A 178 15.89 11.09 21.84
#